data_06ce7aa78dd61a2ce7e727ebd385ac1f
#
_entry.id   06ce7aa78dd61a2ce7e727ebd385ac1f
#
_cell.length_a   1.000
_cell.length_b   1.000
_cell.length_c   1.000
_cell.angle_alpha   90.00
_cell.angle_beta   90.00
_cell.angle_gamma   90.00
#
_symmetry.space_group_name_H-M   'P 1'
#
loop_
_entity.id
_entity.type
_entity.pdbx_description
1 polymer ?
#
loop_
_entity_poly.entity_id
_entity_poly.type
_entity_poly.pdbx_seq_one_letter_code
_entity_poly.pdbx_strand_id
1 'polypeptide(L)'
;MSDAATRLAVLGSPISHSKSPALHRAAYEQLGLDWVYTAIELDGAGLPEFLDTRDASWRGLSLTMPLKQDVLPLLDEVDELATLTHAANTVLLVDGVRRGFNTDVGGVVRALGEAGCELVRHGVLVGGGATAASALAAMAELGAATVQVLLRRPEAGGPIVDLGARLGLAVDVRPIADLATLEELSLIHI
;
A
#
# COMPACT_ATOMS: atom_id res chain seq x y z
N MET A 1 -2.79 34.19 11.43
CA MET A 1 -2.68 32.99 10.57
C MET A 1 -1.43 32.26 11.05
N SER A 2 -1.55 31.00 11.48
CA SER A 2 -0.43 30.26 12.10
C SER A 2 0.65 30.00 11.07
N ASP A 3 1.86 30.51 11.35
CA ASP A 3 3.08 30.36 10.52
C ASP A 3 3.73 28.96 10.77
N ALA A 4 2.92 27.97 11.09
CA ALA A 4 3.40 26.62 11.35
C ALA A 4 3.53 25.86 10.03
N ALA A 5 4.73 25.33 9.76
CA ALA A 5 4.99 24.49 8.59
C ALA A 5 4.00 23.32 8.48
N THR A 6 3.52 23.04 7.29
CA THR A 6 2.65 21.88 7.02
C THR A 6 3.41 20.57 7.28
N ARG A 7 2.81 19.67 8.07
CA ARG A 7 3.45 18.45 8.57
C ARG A 7 2.87 17.21 7.92
N LEU A 8 3.76 16.32 7.52
CA LEU A 8 3.44 14.99 7.01
C LEU A 8 4.42 13.97 7.61
N ALA A 9 4.05 12.72 7.60
CA ALA A 9 4.94 11.64 8.06
C ALA A 9 4.65 10.32 7.35
N VAL A 10 5.65 9.43 7.37
CA VAL A 10 5.43 7.99 7.19
C VAL A 10 5.39 7.32 8.56
N LEU A 11 4.38 6.47 8.77
CA LEU A 11 4.17 5.69 9.99
C LEU A 11 4.36 4.20 9.69
N GLY A 12 4.94 3.46 10.64
CA GLY A 12 5.11 2.01 10.58
C GLY A 12 6.09 1.52 11.63
N SER A 13 6.25 0.20 11.75
CA SER A 13 7.21 -0.42 12.67
C SER A 13 7.75 -1.73 12.07
N PRO A 14 9.08 -1.85 11.86
CA PRO A 14 10.12 -0.82 12.00
C PRO A 14 10.10 0.21 10.85
N ILE A 15 10.47 1.46 11.11
CA ILE A 15 10.39 2.56 10.13
C ILE A 15 11.76 3.18 9.76
N SER A 16 12.80 2.87 10.50
CA SER A 16 14.13 3.52 10.38
C SER A 16 14.77 3.44 9.00
N HIS A 17 14.41 2.43 8.19
CA HIS A 17 14.94 2.20 6.84
C HIS A 17 14.14 2.93 5.73
N SER A 18 13.06 3.62 6.08
CA SER A 18 12.19 4.30 5.10
C SER A 18 12.95 5.40 4.35
N LYS A 19 12.84 5.39 3.02
CA LYS A 19 13.38 6.43 2.13
C LYS A 19 12.40 7.57 1.87
N SER A 20 11.14 7.44 2.32
CA SER A 20 10.09 8.44 2.10
C SER A 20 10.48 9.84 2.57
N PRO A 21 11.11 10.05 3.76
CA PRO A 21 11.50 11.39 4.17
C PRO A 21 12.49 12.08 3.21
N ALA A 22 13.44 11.33 2.65
CA ALA A 22 14.41 11.89 1.70
C ALA A 22 13.74 12.26 0.37
N LEU A 23 12.87 11.40 -0.15
CA LEU A 23 12.14 11.62 -1.40
C LEU A 23 11.20 12.83 -1.29
N HIS A 24 10.39 12.91 -0.23
CA HIS A 24 9.46 14.01 -0.04
C HIS A 24 10.17 15.34 0.20
N ARG A 25 11.26 15.35 0.97
CA ARG A 25 12.06 16.56 1.16
C ARG A 25 12.58 17.12 -0.17
N ALA A 26 13.18 16.26 -0.99
CA ALA A 26 13.66 16.67 -2.31
C ALA A 26 12.53 17.22 -3.21
N ALA A 27 11.35 16.58 -3.17
CA ALA A 27 10.18 17.05 -3.90
C ALA A 27 9.68 18.40 -3.38
N TYR A 28 9.61 18.60 -2.07
CA TYR A 28 9.15 19.85 -1.49
C TYR A 28 10.11 21.01 -1.78
N GLU A 29 11.42 20.78 -1.72
CA GLU A 29 12.45 21.74 -2.12
C GLU A 29 12.27 22.14 -3.59
N GLN A 30 12.08 21.19 -4.49
CA GLN A 30 11.86 21.44 -5.92
C GLN A 30 10.57 22.23 -6.21
N LEU A 31 9.53 22.00 -5.41
CA LEU A 31 8.22 22.64 -5.54
C LEU A 31 8.10 23.95 -4.76
N GLY A 32 9.13 24.35 -3.99
CA GLY A 32 9.11 25.53 -3.14
C GLY A 32 8.08 25.46 -2.01
N LEU A 33 7.78 24.25 -1.51
CA LEU A 33 6.82 24.04 -0.41
C LEU A 33 7.54 24.06 0.94
N ASP A 34 7.05 24.86 1.88
CA ASP A 34 7.48 24.84 3.28
C ASP A 34 6.77 23.73 4.05
N TRP A 35 7.02 22.49 3.64
CA TRP A 35 6.44 21.30 4.23
C TRP A 35 7.50 20.43 4.88
N VAL A 36 7.14 19.81 6.00
CA VAL A 36 8.02 18.93 6.77
C VAL A 36 7.51 17.51 6.70
N TYR A 37 8.36 16.59 6.23
CA TYR A 37 8.05 15.16 6.18
C TYR A 37 9.02 14.37 7.04
N THR A 38 8.47 13.57 7.99
CA THR A 38 9.24 12.79 8.97
C THR A 38 8.91 11.30 8.89
N ALA A 39 9.75 10.46 9.53
CA ALA A 39 9.43 9.07 9.82
C ALA A 39 9.15 8.93 11.32
N ILE A 40 8.05 8.28 11.65
CA ILE A 40 7.63 8.05 13.03
C ILE A 40 7.38 6.57 13.21
N GLU A 41 8.12 5.95 14.14
CA GLU A 41 7.90 4.56 14.49
C GLU A 41 6.62 4.44 15.31
N LEU A 42 5.67 3.65 14.80
CA LEU A 42 4.35 3.49 15.39
C LEU A 42 3.77 2.12 15.01
N ASP A 43 3.18 1.44 15.96
CA ASP A 43 2.40 0.23 15.76
C ASP A 43 0.89 0.50 15.77
N GLY A 44 0.08 -0.56 15.55
CA GLY A 44 -1.37 -0.44 15.52
C GLY A 44 -1.99 0.03 16.84
N ALA A 45 -1.36 -0.29 17.97
CA ALA A 45 -1.88 0.09 19.29
C ALA A 45 -1.79 1.60 19.53
N GLY A 46 -0.72 2.24 19.05
CA GLY A 46 -0.53 3.69 19.18
C GLY A 46 -1.27 4.52 18.13
N LEU A 47 -1.77 3.89 17.05
CA LEU A 47 -2.34 4.61 15.91
C LEU A 47 -3.59 5.45 16.26
N PRO A 48 -4.58 5.00 17.06
CA PRO A 48 -5.74 5.80 17.40
C PRO A 48 -5.36 7.09 18.12
N GLU A 49 -4.56 7.00 19.20
CA GLU A 49 -4.12 8.17 19.98
C GLU A 49 -3.28 9.12 19.11
N PHE A 50 -2.43 8.57 18.24
CA PHE A 50 -1.67 9.38 17.30
C PHE A 50 -2.59 10.21 16.42
N LEU A 51 -3.62 9.62 15.81
CA LEU A 51 -4.56 10.31 14.94
C LEU A 51 -5.39 11.36 15.68
N ASP A 52 -5.87 11.05 16.90
CA ASP A 52 -6.72 11.92 17.70
C ASP A 52 -6.00 13.18 18.21
N THR A 53 -4.68 13.12 18.32
CA THR A 53 -3.86 14.23 18.81
C THR A 53 -3.28 15.12 17.71
N ARG A 54 -3.65 14.92 16.44
CA ARG A 54 -3.17 15.75 15.31
C ARG A 54 -3.94 17.05 15.23
N ASP A 55 -3.21 18.15 15.15
CA ASP A 55 -3.76 19.49 14.96
C ASP A 55 -3.82 19.87 13.45
N ALA A 56 -4.31 21.07 13.16
CA ALA A 56 -4.46 21.56 11.78
C ALA A 56 -3.14 21.77 11.01
N SER A 57 -1.98 21.64 11.64
CA SER A 57 -0.68 21.65 10.94
C SER A 57 -0.40 20.35 10.20
N TRP A 58 -1.10 19.27 10.51
CA TRP A 58 -0.95 17.98 9.84
C TRP A 58 -1.82 17.90 8.60
N ARG A 59 -1.20 17.56 7.46
CA ARG A 59 -1.86 17.47 6.17
C ARG A 59 -2.11 16.03 5.73
N GLY A 60 -1.22 15.11 6.07
CA GLY A 60 -1.38 13.73 5.67
C GLY A 60 -0.32 12.79 6.20
N LEU A 61 -0.54 11.50 5.97
CA LEU A 61 0.29 10.42 6.46
C LEU A 61 0.47 9.38 5.34
N SER A 62 1.67 8.84 5.23
CA SER A 62 1.91 7.58 4.53
C SER A 62 1.97 6.46 5.55
N LEU A 63 1.40 5.31 5.23
CA LEU A 63 1.36 4.15 6.12
C LEU A 63 2.08 2.97 5.49
N THR A 64 2.92 2.31 6.30
CA THR A 64 3.52 1.03 5.93
C THR A 64 3.20 -0.03 6.98
N MET A 65 3.82 -1.19 6.89
CA MET A 65 3.60 -2.30 7.84
C MET A 65 3.76 -1.84 9.30
N PRO A 66 2.85 -2.21 10.23
CA PRO A 66 1.66 -3.04 10.01
C PRO A 66 0.38 -2.23 9.69
N LEU A 67 0.43 -0.92 9.59
CA LEU A 67 -0.66 0.05 9.78
C LEU A 67 -1.68 0.15 8.63
N LYS A 68 -1.39 -0.39 7.42
CA LYS A 68 -2.25 -0.19 6.24
C LYS A 68 -3.67 -0.75 6.40
N GLN A 69 -3.83 -1.78 7.21
CA GLN A 69 -5.14 -2.38 7.55
C GLN A 69 -5.69 -1.79 8.84
N ASP A 70 -4.82 -1.56 9.83
CA ASP A 70 -5.21 -1.08 11.15
C ASP A 70 -5.85 0.33 11.10
N VAL A 71 -5.50 1.13 10.09
CA VAL A 71 -6.05 2.48 9.94
C VAL A 71 -7.49 2.50 9.46
N LEU A 72 -7.95 1.49 8.71
CA LEU A 72 -9.26 1.52 8.04
C LEU A 72 -10.44 1.84 8.97
N PRO A 73 -10.55 1.23 10.18
CA PRO A 73 -11.65 1.53 11.11
C PRO A 73 -11.55 2.93 11.75
N LEU A 74 -10.44 3.65 11.54
CA LEU A 74 -10.17 4.97 12.09
C LEU A 74 -10.38 6.10 11.07
N LEU A 75 -10.80 5.77 9.84
CA LEU A 75 -11.02 6.70 8.75
C LEU A 75 -12.51 7.06 8.63
N ASP A 76 -12.78 8.32 8.27
CA ASP A 76 -14.13 8.80 7.98
C ASP A 76 -14.57 8.45 6.56
N GLU A 77 -13.61 8.48 5.61
CA GLU A 77 -13.84 8.16 4.21
C GLU A 77 -12.71 7.24 3.70
N VAL A 78 -13.06 6.25 2.89
CA VAL A 78 -12.12 5.28 2.30
C VAL A 78 -12.40 5.18 0.81
N ASP A 79 -11.37 5.30 -0.04
CA ASP A 79 -11.53 5.18 -1.49
C ASP A 79 -11.85 3.74 -1.91
N GLU A 80 -12.27 3.58 -3.17
CA GLU A 80 -12.68 2.28 -3.72
C GLU A 80 -11.53 1.27 -3.71
N LEU A 81 -10.31 1.69 -4.05
CA LEU A 81 -9.15 0.80 -4.08
C LEU A 81 -8.72 0.36 -2.67
N ALA A 82 -8.74 1.28 -1.71
CA ALA A 82 -8.45 0.92 -0.31
C ALA A 82 -9.53 -0.01 0.28
N THR A 83 -10.79 0.23 -0.07
CA THR A 83 -11.91 -0.66 0.31
C THR A 83 -11.76 -2.04 -0.35
N LEU A 84 -11.44 -2.09 -1.64
CA LEU A 84 -11.27 -3.33 -2.41
C LEU A 84 -10.12 -4.18 -1.88
N THR A 85 -8.95 -3.56 -1.67
CA THR A 85 -7.71 -4.23 -1.22
C THR A 85 -7.64 -4.42 0.29
N HIS A 86 -8.59 -3.85 1.02
CA HIS A 86 -8.60 -3.79 2.49
C HIS A 86 -7.29 -3.23 3.05
N ALA A 87 -6.77 -2.16 2.43
CA ALA A 87 -5.53 -1.52 2.82
C ALA A 87 -5.46 -0.05 2.35
N ALA A 88 -5.17 0.88 3.26
CA ALA A 88 -4.86 2.27 2.95
C ALA A 88 -3.38 2.55 3.26
N ASN A 89 -2.63 3.03 2.27
CA ASN A 89 -1.24 3.44 2.45
C ASN A 89 -1.06 4.95 2.58
N THR A 90 -2.12 5.71 2.35
CA THR A 90 -2.13 7.18 2.39
C THR A 90 -3.37 7.67 3.13
N VAL A 91 -3.19 8.59 4.05
CA VAL A 91 -4.28 9.30 4.76
C VAL A 91 -4.13 10.79 4.51
N LEU A 92 -5.19 11.43 4.05
CA LEU A 92 -5.30 12.88 3.95
C LEU A 92 -6.07 13.39 5.17
N LEU A 93 -5.52 14.42 5.80
CA LEU A 93 -6.12 15.09 6.97
C LEU A 93 -6.54 16.50 6.55
N VAL A 94 -7.84 16.71 6.33
CA VAL A 94 -8.37 18.00 5.85
C VAL A 94 -9.70 18.28 6.53
N ASP A 95 -9.83 19.46 7.09
CA ASP A 95 -11.08 19.97 7.70
C ASP A 95 -11.64 19.02 8.80
N GLY A 96 -10.74 18.35 9.52
CA GLY A 96 -11.11 17.38 10.56
C GLY A 96 -11.55 16.01 10.03
N VAL A 97 -11.51 15.79 8.71
CA VAL A 97 -11.88 14.53 8.04
C VAL A 97 -10.62 13.72 7.72
N ARG A 98 -10.65 12.43 8.02
CA ARG A 98 -9.58 11.45 7.72
C ARG A 98 -9.99 10.64 6.48
N ARG A 99 -9.32 10.89 5.34
CA ARG A 99 -9.59 10.20 4.07
C ARG A 99 -8.47 9.24 3.74
N GLY A 100 -8.79 7.97 3.58
CA GLY A 100 -7.84 6.92 3.25
C GLY A 100 -7.85 6.53 1.77
N PHE A 101 -6.64 6.29 1.25
CA PHE A 101 -6.42 5.94 -0.15
C PHE A 101 -5.45 4.77 -0.27
N ASN A 102 -5.61 3.97 -1.34
CA ASN A 102 -4.59 3.02 -1.77
C ASN A 102 -3.92 3.51 -3.06
N THR A 103 -2.74 4.09 -2.94
CA THR A 103 -1.94 4.54 -4.09
C THR A 103 -0.93 3.50 -4.57
N ASP A 104 -0.79 2.36 -3.87
CA ASP A 104 0.14 1.29 -4.25
C ASP A 104 -0.30 0.63 -5.56
N VAL A 105 -1.60 0.46 -5.80
CA VAL A 105 -2.13 -0.17 -7.03
C VAL A 105 -1.65 0.60 -8.26
N GLY A 106 -1.96 1.89 -8.34
CA GLY A 106 -1.51 2.74 -9.45
C GLY A 106 0.02 2.86 -9.54
N GLY A 107 0.72 2.82 -8.39
CA GLY A 107 2.19 2.79 -8.33
C GLY A 107 2.77 1.55 -9.02
N VAL A 108 2.21 0.37 -8.75
CA VAL A 108 2.64 -0.91 -9.39
C VAL A 108 2.32 -0.89 -10.88
N VAL A 109 1.12 -0.48 -11.29
CA VAL A 109 0.73 -0.37 -12.71
C VAL A 109 1.72 0.52 -13.46
N ARG A 110 2.00 1.70 -12.92
CA ARG A 110 2.94 2.64 -13.54
C ARG A 110 4.36 2.07 -13.63
N ALA A 111 4.87 1.48 -12.53
CA ALA A 111 6.23 0.93 -12.52
C ALA A 111 6.41 -0.21 -13.53
N LEU A 112 5.40 -1.06 -13.70
CA LEU A 112 5.41 -2.12 -14.71
C LEU A 112 5.36 -1.55 -16.14
N GLY A 113 4.50 -0.54 -16.38
CA GLY A 113 4.44 0.13 -17.67
C GLY A 113 5.76 0.82 -18.05
N GLU A 114 6.41 1.52 -17.10
CA GLU A 114 7.75 2.12 -17.31
C GLU A 114 8.83 1.07 -17.58
N ALA A 115 8.65 -0.15 -17.06
CA ALA A 115 9.52 -1.30 -17.37
C ALA A 115 9.16 -2.03 -18.69
N GLY A 116 8.18 -1.54 -19.45
CA GLY A 116 7.73 -2.14 -20.71
C GLY A 116 6.73 -3.29 -20.55
N CYS A 117 6.19 -3.50 -19.35
CA CYS A 117 5.16 -4.50 -19.09
C CYS A 117 3.78 -3.84 -19.07
N GLU A 118 3.15 -3.74 -20.23
CA GLU A 118 1.83 -3.10 -20.37
C GLU A 118 0.66 -4.11 -20.24
N LEU A 119 0.94 -5.40 -20.33
CA LEU A 119 -0.05 -6.48 -20.26
C LEU A 119 0.48 -7.65 -19.45
N VAL A 120 -0.27 -8.09 -18.48
CA VAL A 120 -0.02 -9.31 -17.70
C VAL A 120 -1.12 -10.32 -18.00
N ARG A 121 -0.80 -11.49 -18.54
CA ARG A 121 -1.79 -12.57 -18.74
C ARG A 121 -1.81 -13.56 -17.59
N HIS A 122 -0.64 -13.90 -17.11
CA HIS A 122 -0.42 -14.84 -16.02
C HIS A 122 0.59 -14.23 -15.06
N GLY A 123 0.23 -14.10 -13.79
CA GLY A 123 1.08 -13.52 -12.77
C GLY A 123 1.53 -14.55 -11.74
N VAL A 124 2.68 -14.28 -11.12
CA VAL A 124 3.10 -14.94 -9.89
C VAL A 124 3.36 -13.89 -8.83
N LEU A 125 2.76 -14.06 -7.67
CA LEU A 125 2.86 -13.16 -6.54
C LEU A 125 3.45 -13.91 -5.34
N VAL A 126 4.52 -13.39 -4.76
CA VAL A 126 5.14 -13.96 -3.57
C VAL A 126 4.78 -13.10 -2.37
N GLY A 127 3.89 -13.61 -1.51
CA GLY A 127 3.38 -12.92 -0.33
C GLY A 127 1.86 -12.77 -0.35
N GLY A 128 1.27 -12.45 0.81
CA GLY A 128 -0.19 -12.35 0.99
C GLY A 128 -0.63 -11.20 1.90
N GLY A 129 0.23 -10.20 2.12
CA GLY A 129 -0.08 -9.02 2.93
C GLY A 129 -0.74 -7.89 2.15
N ALA A 130 -0.84 -6.72 2.76
CA ALA A 130 -1.48 -5.53 2.17
C ALA A 130 -0.88 -5.13 0.80
N THR A 131 0.45 -5.18 0.66
CA THR A 131 1.12 -4.89 -0.61
C THR A 131 0.82 -5.95 -1.67
N ALA A 132 0.70 -7.23 -1.27
CA ALA A 132 0.31 -8.30 -2.19
C ALA A 132 -1.13 -8.10 -2.71
N ALA A 133 -2.05 -7.65 -1.87
CA ALA A 133 -3.41 -7.29 -2.29
C ALA A 133 -3.41 -6.16 -3.33
N SER A 134 -2.58 -5.13 -3.13
CA SER A 134 -2.43 -4.03 -4.10
C SER A 134 -1.82 -4.51 -5.42
N ALA A 135 -0.81 -5.39 -5.36
CA ALA A 135 -0.19 -5.97 -6.55
C ALA A 135 -1.17 -6.88 -7.33
N LEU A 136 -2.00 -7.65 -6.63
CA LEU A 136 -3.05 -8.46 -7.25
C LEU A 136 -4.06 -7.59 -8.00
N ALA A 137 -4.49 -6.47 -7.39
CA ALA A 137 -5.37 -5.50 -8.04
C ALA A 137 -4.71 -4.85 -9.27
N ALA A 138 -3.42 -4.51 -9.17
CA ALA A 138 -2.65 -3.98 -10.31
C ALA A 138 -2.52 -5.00 -11.46
N MET A 139 -2.30 -6.29 -11.16
CA MET A 139 -2.29 -7.34 -12.17
C MET A 139 -3.64 -7.47 -12.87
N ALA A 140 -4.76 -7.36 -12.14
CA ALA A 140 -6.09 -7.36 -12.73
C ALA A 140 -6.29 -6.18 -13.70
N GLU A 141 -5.86 -4.98 -13.30
CA GLU A 141 -5.92 -3.78 -14.14
C GLU A 141 -5.08 -3.92 -15.42
N LEU A 142 -3.95 -4.62 -15.34
CA LEU A 142 -3.09 -4.97 -16.48
C LEU A 142 -3.58 -6.17 -17.29
N GLY A 143 -4.77 -6.71 -17.00
CA GLY A 143 -5.44 -7.74 -17.80
C GLY A 143 -5.08 -9.18 -17.45
N ALA A 144 -4.56 -9.43 -16.24
CA ALA A 144 -4.31 -10.80 -15.79
C ALA A 144 -5.62 -11.62 -15.78
N ALA A 145 -5.51 -12.88 -16.18
CA ALA A 145 -6.59 -13.86 -16.07
C ALA A 145 -6.36 -14.81 -14.88
N THR A 146 -5.09 -15.14 -14.64
CA THR A 146 -4.71 -16.09 -13.58
C THR A 146 -3.52 -15.55 -12.81
N VAL A 147 -3.50 -15.78 -11.50
CA VAL A 147 -2.36 -15.45 -10.64
C VAL A 147 -2.08 -16.60 -9.69
N GLN A 148 -0.83 -17.06 -9.67
CA GLN A 148 -0.34 -17.99 -8.66
C GLN A 148 0.20 -17.17 -7.48
N VAL A 149 -0.28 -17.47 -6.28
CA VAL A 149 0.15 -16.79 -5.05
C VAL A 149 0.92 -17.75 -4.17
N LEU A 150 2.20 -17.45 -3.96
CA LEU A 150 3.10 -18.29 -3.18
C LEU A 150 3.20 -17.78 -1.74
N LEU A 151 2.79 -18.60 -0.79
CA LEU A 151 2.75 -18.26 0.63
C LEU A 151 3.61 -19.19 1.47
N ARG A 152 4.18 -18.66 2.54
CA ARG A 152 4.81 -19.48 3.59
C ARG A 152 3.78 -20.34 4.33
N ARG A 153 2.55 -19.84 4.42
CA ARG A 153 1.38 -20.51 5.04
C ARG A 153 0.21 -20.45 4.05
N PRO A 154 0.08 -21.43 3.14
CA PRO A 154 -0.99 -21.46 2.13
C PRO A 154 -2.40 -21.42 2.72
N GLU A 155 -2.58 -21.98 3.93
CA GLU A 155 -3.85 -21.99 4.66
C GLU A 155 -4.34 -20.57 5.04
N ALA A 156 -3.44 -19.57 5.06
CA ALA A 156 -3.78 -18.16 5.28
C ALA A 156 -4.18 -17.43 3.99
N GLY A 157 -4.27 -18.11 2.84
CA GLY A 157 -4.53 -17.53 1.53
C GLY A 157 -5.98 -17.12 1.26
N GLY A 158 -6.93 -17.44 2.16
CA GLY A 158 -8.37 -17.12 1.95
C GLY A 158 -8.61 -15.67 1.50
N PRO A 159 -8.15 -14.64 2.21
CA PRO A 159 -8.39 -13.25 1.84
C PRO A 159 -7.89 -12.85 0.44
N ILE A 160 -6.75 -13.40 -0.01
CA ILE A 160 -6.20 -13.10 -1.33
C ILE A 160 -6.99 -13.82 -2.45
N VAL A 161 -7.52 -15.02 -2.17
CA VAL A 161 -8.42 -15.74 -3.09
C VAL A 161 -9.74 -14.99 -3.24
N ASP A 162 -10.33 -14.53 -2.14
CA ASP A 162 -11.57 -13.76 -2.13
C ASP A 162 -11.41 -12.44 -2.91
N LEU A 163 -10.28 -11.76 -2.72
CA LEU A 163 -9.94 -10.56 -3.50
C LEU A 163 -9.83 -10.91 -4.99
N GLY A 164 -9.15 -12.00 -5.35
CA GLY A 164 -9.04 -12.46 -6.74
C GLY A 164 -10.41 -12.69 -7.37
N ALA A 165 -11.32 -13.35 -6.67
CA ALA A 165 -12.68 -13.57 -7.16
C ALA A 165 -13.43 -12.25 -7.41
N ARG A 166 -13.29 -11.26 -6.52
CA ARG A 166 -13.87 -9.91 -6.70
C ARG A 166 -13.28 -9.16 -7.89
N LEU A 167 -12.02 -9.41 -8.21
CA LEU A 167 -11.30 -8.84 -9.35
C LEU A 167 -11.52 -9.61 -10.67
N GLY A 168 -12.23 -10.75 -10.65
CA GLY A 168 -12.41 -11.62 -11.81
C GLY A 168 -11.17 -12.46 -12.17
N LEU A 169 -10.24 -12.64 -11.23
CA LEU A 169 -9.02 -13.43 -11.40
C LEU A 169 -9.21 -14.86 -10.89
N ALA A 170 -8.63 -15.83 -11.59
CA ALA A 170 -8.41 -17.16 -11.02
C ALA A 170 -7.11 -17.16 -10.20
N VAL A 171 -7.24 -17.29 -8.89
CA VAL A 171 -6.11 -17.30 -7.95
C VAL A 171 -5.84 -18.71 -7.47
N ASP A 172 -4.60 -19.18 -7.64
CA ASP A 172 -4.10 -20.48 -7.16
C ASP A 172 -3.04 -20.25 -6.07
N VAL A 173 -3.36 -20.65 -4.84
CA VAL A 173 -2.46 -20.48 -3.69
C VAL A 173 -1.61 -21.74 -3.50
N ARG A 174 -0.28 -21.56 -3.43
CA ARG A 174 0.69 -22.63 -3.26
C ARG A 174 1.71 -22.34 -2.17
N PRO A 175 2.40 -23.38 -1.67
CA PRO A 175 3.56 -23.20 -0.80
C PRO A 175 4.68 -22.41 -1.51
N ILE A 176 5.37 -21.52 -0.77
CA ILE A 176 6.52 -20.78 -1.30
C ILE A 176 7.65 -21.70 -1.79
N ALA A 177 7.72 -22.93 -1.28
CA ALA A 177 8.68 -23.93 -1.72
C ALA A 177 8.52 -24.30 -3.21
N ASP A 178 7.32 -24.11 -3.79
CA ASP A 178 7.04 -24.39 -5.19
C ASP A 178 7.65 -23.35 -6.14
N LEU A 179 8.20 -22.25 -5.61
CA LEU A 179 8.84 -21.20 -6.43
C LEU A 179 9.90 -21.78 -7.40
N ALA A 180 10.65 -22.78 -6.96
CA ALA A 180 11.70 -23.41 -7.77
C ALA A 180 11.15 -24.27 -8.93
N THR A 181 9.85 -24.57 -8.96
CA THR A 181 9.21 -25.42 -9.96
C THR A 181 8.45 -24.63 -11.03
N LEU A 182 8.42 -23.30 -10.91
CA LEU A 182 7.71 -22.44 -11.84
C LEU A 182 8.53 -22.23 -13.12
N GLU A 183 7.97 -22.66 -14.25
CA GLU A 183 8.54 -22.47 -15.58
C GLU A 183 7.94 -21.18 -16.19
N GLU A 184 8.78 -20.33 -16.82
CA GLU A 184 8.42 -19.07 -17.51
C GLU A 184 7.57 -18.06 -16.71
N LEU A 185 8.22 -17.09 -16.05
CA LEU A 185 7.57 -16.16 -15.16
C LEU A 185 7.70 -14.69 -15.54
N SER A 186 6.55 -13.97 -15.53
CA SER A 186 6.55 -12.55 -15.17
C SER A 186 6.44 -12.46 -13.64
N LEU A 187 7.58 -12.36 -12.95
CA LEU A 187 7.65 -12.39 -11.50
C LEU A 187 7.59 -10.97 -10.91
N ILE A 188 6.63 -10.73 -10.03
CA ILE A 188 6.65 -9.58 -9.11
C ILE A 188 6.98 -10.10 -7.72
N HIS A 189 8.14 -9.75 -7.20
CA HIS A 189 8.54 -10.04 -5.82
C HIS A 189 8.24 -8.83 -4.94
N ILE A 190 7.41 -9.02 -3.94
CA ILE A 190 7.02 -7.99 -2.97
C ILE A 190 7.28 -8.49 -1.55
#